data_c6e74dda012e6279ea2d72af834f3d0c
#
_entry.id   c6e74dda012e6279ea2d72af834f3d0c
#
_cell.length_a   1.000
_cell.length_b   1.000
_cell.length_c   1.000
_cell.angle_alpha   90.00
_cell.angle_beta   90.00
_cell.angle_gamma   90.00
#
_symmetry.space_group_name_H-M   'P 1'
#
loop_
_entity.id
_entity.type
_entity.pdbx_description
1 polymer ?
#
loop_
_entity_poly.entity_id
_entity_poly.type
_entity_poly.pdbx_seq_one_letter_code
_entity_poly.pdbx_strand_id
1 'polypeptide(L)'
;MIPVIPFNRRHARWRAPAALAALGVTAVAGGSAADTPAAGAPAAAASCLESGDGYLRARVAGAIEEMIDWPNSGTRCEGESKGKPPGVRLSFQRAPAGPTDLLFVFGLTGVREGRPAHEIGANLTIIVQGTDRIFGTLGDSRCTVDSLTQRRLSQAKSYRLEARGFCTQPAHAVRGDGAVLVSRFEFAGVVNYAPDTAGQAAEPHL
;
A
#
# COMPACT_ATOMS: atom_id res chain seq x y z
N MET A 1 -4.60 -20.94 -44.86
CA MET A 1 -3.17 -20.86 -45.24
C MET A 1 -2.62 -19.57 -44.67
N ILE A 2 -1.88 -19.65 -43.57
CA ILE A 2 -1.27 -18.48 -42.85
C ILE A 2 0.24 -18.68 -42.98
N PRO A 3 1.02 -17.69 -43.46
CA PRO A 3 2.47 -17.85 -43.63
C PRO A 3 3.20 -17.72 -42.29
N VAL A 4 4.08 -18.68 -42.03
CA VAL A 4 5.02 -18.69 -40.89
C VAL A 4 6.25 -17.88 -41.30
N ILE A 5 6.60 -16.85 -40.47
CA ILE A 5 7.81 -16.05 -40.64
C ILE A 5 8.90 -16.61 -39.73
N PRO A 6 10.12 -16.94 -40.20
CA PRO A 6 11.18 -17.47 -39.38
C PRO A 6 11.95 -16.34 -38.67
N PHE A 7 12.18 -16.52 -37.36
CA PHE A 7 12.94 -15.63 -36.50
C PHE A 7 14.45 -15.86 -36.66
N ASN A 8 15.17 -14.88 -37.18
CA ASN A 8 16.59 -14.94 -37.45
C ASN A 8 17.39 -14.43 -36.20
N ARG A 9 18.05 -15.35 -35.49
CA ARG A 9 18.97 -15.05 -34.40
C ARG A 9 20.31 -14.57 -34.94
N ARG A 10 20.68 -13.32 -34.77
CA ARG A 10 22.05 -12.81 -34.97
C ARG A 10 22.78 -12.75 -33.62
N HIS A 11 23.78 -13.63 -33.47
CA HIS A 11 24.76 -13.60 -32.37
C HIS A 11 25.76 -12.46 -32.59
N ALA A 12 25.75 -11.47 -31.73
CA ALA A 12 26.79 -10.45 -31.65
C ALA A 12 27.87 -10.93 -30.68
N ARG A 13 29.05 -11.27 -31.22
CA ARG A 13 30.29 -11.57 -30.47
C ARG A 13 31.00 -10.26 -30.16
N TRP A 14 31.14 -9.93 -28.90
CA TRP A 14 31.99 -8.83 -28.46
C TRP A 14 33.36 -9.38 -28.09
N ARG A 15 34.39 -8.86 -28.76
CA ARG A 15 35.79 -9.12 -28.53
C ARG A 15 36.29 -8.09 -27.51
N ALA A 16 36.99 -8.56 -26.48
CA ALA A 16 37.73 -7.74 -25.55
C ALA A 16 39.15 -7.46 -26.14
N PRO A 17 39.74 -6.29 -25.96
CA PRO A 17 41.17 -6.10 -26.10
C PRO A 17 41.87 -6.19 -24.76
N ALA A 18 42.94 -6.99 -24.71
CA ALA A 18 43.95 -7.03 -23.67
C ALA A 18 44.93 -5.87 -23.85
N ALA A 19 45.23 -5.16 -22.77
CA ALA A 19 46.40 -4.25 -22.72
C ALA A 19 47.20 -4.53 -21.45
N LEU A 20 48.43 -4.99 -21.64
CA LEU A 20 49.49 -5.09 -20.65
C LEU A 20 50.25 -3.75 -20.56
N ALA A 21 50.60 -3.29 -19.35
CA ALA A 21 51.81 -2.48 -19.02
C ALA A 21 51.88 -2.39 -17.49
N ALA A 22 52.80 -3.00 -16.84
CA ALA A 22 54.17 -2.76 -16.44
C ALA A 22 54.33 -1.74 -15.27
N LEU A 23 54.71 -2.31 -14.10
CA LEU A 23 55.73 -1.87 -13.11
C LEU A 23 55.74 -0.42 -12.59
N GLY A 24 55.55 -0.31 -11.27
CA GLY A 24 55.92 0.84 -10.46
C GLY A 24 55.75 0.51 -8.97
N VAL A 25 56.80 0.00 -8.32
CA VAL A 25 56.89 -0.23 -6.87
C VAL A 25 57.24 1.09 -6.19
N THR A 26 56.38 1.60 -5.33
CA THR A 26 56.74 2.49 -4.22
C THR A 26 55.95 2.13 -2.99
N ALA A 27 56.60 1.56 -2.00
CA ALA A 27 56.08 1.29 -0.68
C ALA A 27 56.00 2.61 0.10
N VAL A 28 54.81 3.01 0.48
CA VAL A 28 54.54 3.99 1.56
C VAL A 28 53.68 3.30 2.57
N ALA A 29 54.27 2.97 3.71
CA ALA A 29 53.56 2.50 4.89
C ALA A 29 52.83 3.68 5.52
N GLY A 30 51.52 3.82 5.19
CA GLY A 30 50.56 4.70 5.84
C GLY A 30 49.49 3.83 6.39
N GLY A 31 49.48 3.63 7.71
CA GLY A 31 48.41 2.92 8.40
C GLY A 31 47.10 3.71 8.29
N SER A 32 46.24 3.35 7.37
CA SER A 32 44.84 3.75 7.37
C SER A 32 44.09 2.75 8.20
N ALA A 33 43.57 3.19 9.36
CA ALA A 33 42.53 2.49 10.06
C ALA A 33 41.38 2.31 9.09
N ALA A 34 41.08 1.08 8.73
CA ALA A 34 39.90 0.74 7.97
C ALA A 34 38.70 1.04 8.85
N ASP A 35 37.99 2.14 8.58
CA ASP A 35 36.65 2.34 9.06
C ASP A 35 35.79 1.17 8.55
N THR A 36 35.61 0.18 9.41
CA THR A 36 34.59 -0.86 9.19
C THR A 36 33.25 -0.15 9.12
N PRO A 37 32.52 -0.19 7.99
CA PRO A 37 31.18 0.39 7.96
C PRO A 37 30.36 -0.31 9.03
N ALA A 38 29.86 0.47 9.99
CA ALA A 38 28.96 -0.02 11.02
C ALA A 38 27.83 -0.77 10.31
N ALA A 39 27.69 -2.06 10.63
CA ALA A 39 26.59 -2.87 10.13
C ALA A 39 25.30 -2.11 10.41
N GLY A 40 24.61 -1.69 9.34
CA GLY A 40 23.40 -0.87 9.45
C GLY A 40 22.44 -1.55 10.40
N ALA A 41 21.97 -0.81 11.39
CA ALA A 41 20.94 -1.28 12.31
C ALA A 41 19.79 -1.87 11.48
N PRO A 42 19.25 -3.04 11.84
CA PRO A 42 18.14 -3.63 11.09
C PRO A 42 17.03 -2.58 11.02
N ALA A 43 16.58 -2.27 9.78
CA ALA A 43 15.47 -1.36 9.57
C ALA A 43 14.31 -1.85 10.44
N ALA A 44 13.78 -1.00 11.31
CA ALA A 44 12.67 -1.35 12.18
C ALA A 44 11.55 -1.95 11.31
N ALA A 45 11.08 -3.14 11.68
CA ALA A 45 10.02 -3.81 10.94
C ALA A 45 8.82 -2.87 10.88
N ALA A 46 8.29 -2.64 9.68
CA ALA A 46 7.12 -1.78 9.50
C ALA A 46 5.96 -2.31 10.36
N SER A 47 5.23 -1.41 11.00
CA SER A 47 4.04 -1.75 11.77
C SER A 47 2.90 -0.81 11.37
N CYS A 48 1.66 -1.32 11.36
CA CYS A 48 0.48 -0.56 11.02
C CYS A 48 0.09 0.44 12.13
N LEU A 49 0.09 -0.01 13.37
CA LEU A 49 -0.21 0.81 14.55
C LEU A 49 0.89 0.65 15.60
N GLU A 50 1.26 1.73 16.27
CA GLU A 50 2.23 1.72 17.36
C GLU A 50 1.76 0.83 18.53
N SER A 51 0.45 0.75 18.77
CA SER A 51 -0.18 -0.10 19.78
C SER A 51 -0.07 -1.61 19.47
N GLY A 52 0.37 -1.99 18.28
CA GLY A 52 0.55 -3.40 17.91
C GLY A 52 -0.72 -4.15 17.50
N ASP A 53 -1.87 -3.50 17.50
CA ASP A 53 -3.19 -4.09 17.27
C ASP A 53 -3.82 -3.73 15.91
N GLY A 54 -2.98 -3.35 14.94
CA GLY A 54 -3.38 -3.18 13.55
C GLY A 54 -3.45 -4.51 12.80
N TYR A 55 -4.29 -4.63 11.80
CA TYR A 55 -4.40 -5.82 10.96
C TYR A 55 -5.23 -5.59 9.72
N LEU A 56 -5.09 -6.48 8.72
CA LEU A 56 -6.04 -6.68 7.64
C LEU A 56 -6.33 -8.17 7.49
N ARG A 57 -7.60 -8.55 7.49
CA ARG A 57 -8.09 -9.88 7.14
C ARG A 57 -9.10 -9.77 6.02
N ALA A 58 -8.95 -10.57 4.98
CA ALA A 58 -9.88 -10.57 3.87
C ALA A 58 -9.91 -11.94 3.16
N ARG A 59 -11.07 -12.28 2.61
CA ARG A 59 -11.22 -13.41 1.72
C ARG A 59 -11.38 -12.91 0.29
N VAL A 60 -10.38 -13.23 -0.53
CA VAL A 60 -10.25 -12.78 -1.92
C VAL A 60 -10.43 -13.98 -2.83
N ALA A 61 -11.27 -13.87 -3.86
CA ALA A 61 -11.52 -14.94 -4.83
C ALA A 61 -11.68 -14.39 -6.25
N GLY A 62 -11.37 -15.18 -7.26
CA GLY A 62 -11.49 -14.84 -8.67
C GLY A 62 -10.14 -14.73 -9.35
N ALA A 63 -9.86 -13.62 -10.04
CA ALA A 63 -8.59 -13.42 -10.74
C ALA A 63 -7.36 -13.36 -9.80
N ILE A 64 -7.61 -13.20 -8.50
CA ILE A 64 -6.69 -13.42 -7.39
C ILE A 64 -7.45 -14.30 -6.41
N GLU A 65 -6.80 -15.37 -5.92
CA GLU A 65 -7.37 -16.24 -4.90
C GLU A 65 -6.42 -16.30 -3.71
N GLU A 66 -6.81 -15.67 -2.60
CA GLU A 66 -5.95 -15.53 -1.43
C GLU A 66 -6.78 -15.33 -0.15
N MET A 67 -6.32 -15.93 0.94
CA MET A 67 -6.78 -15.65 2.28
C MET A 67 -5.79 -14.68 2.94
N ILE A 68 -6.20 -13.43 3.05
CA ILE A 68 -5.40 -12.39 3.67
C ILE A 68 -5.53 -12.51 5.19
N ASP A 69 -4.40 -12.61 5.88
CA ASP A 69 -4.27 -12.45 7.33
C ASP A 69 -2.95 -11.73 7.61
N TRP A 70 -3.00 -10.42 7.55
CA TRP A 70 -1.84 -9.54 7.75
C TRP A 70 -1.88 -8.96 9.15
N PRO A 71 -1.00 -9.42 10.06
CA PRO A 71 -0.90 -8.86 11.40
C PRO A 71 -0.24 -7.48 11.38
N ASN A 72 -0.29 -6.78 12.52
CA ASN A 72 0.31 -5.45 12.68
C ASN A 72 1.77 -5.37 12.23
N SER A 73 2.57 -6.34 12.65
CA SER A 73 3.98 -6.44 12.25
C SER A 73 4.11 -6.89 10.80
N GLY A 74 4.95 -6.21 10.03
CA GLY A 74 5.13 -6.48 8.60
C GLY A 74 3.96 -6.00 7.72
N THR A 75 3.07 -5.16 8.27
CA THR A 75 2.02 -4.47 7.52
C THR A 75 2.18 -2.97 7.68
N ARG A 76 2.16 -2.24 6.59
CA ARG A 76 2.01 -0.79 6.58
C ARG A 76 0.55 -0.46 6.34
N CYS A 77 0.01 0.44 7.15
CA CYS A 77 -1.30 1.01 6.91
C CYS A 77 -1.23 2.54 6.98
N GLU A 78 -2.04 3.18 6.16
CA GLU A 78 -2.14 4.64 6.11
C GLU A 78 -3.61 4.99 5.90
N GLY A 79 -4.07 6.02 6.59
CA GLY A 79 -5.44 6.48 6.43
C GLY A 79 -5.55 7.98 6.58
N GLU A 80 -6.43 8.55 5.76
CA GLU A 80 -6.72 9.98 5.72
C GLU A 80 -8.21 10.24 5.61
N SER A 81 -8.65 11.36 6.17
CA SER A 81 -10.02 11.83 5.98
C SER A 81 -10.18 12.46 4.60
N LYS A 82 -11.38 12.27 4.01
CA LYS A 82 -11.84 13.01 2.85
C LYS A 82 -12.73 14.17 3.30
N GLY A 83 -12.63 15.30 2.62
CA GLY A 83 -13.36 16.48 2.99
C GLY A 83 -14.87 16.39 2.72
N LYS A 84 -15.29 16.62 1.48
CA LYS A 84 -16.72 16.62 1.08
C LYS A 84 -16.92 15.74 -0.15
N PRO A 85 -17.82 14.74 -0.10
CA PRO A 85 -18.59 14.28 1.07
C PRO A 85 -17.67 13.67 2.15
N PRO A 86 -18.11 13.65 3.42
CA PRO A 86 -17.31 13.12 4.51
C PRO A 86 -17.03 11.63 4.30
N GLY A 87 -15.84 11.22 4.63
CA GLY A 87 -15.39 9.84 4.47
C GLY A 87 -13.93 9.68 4.87
N VAL A 88 -13.43 8.47 4.74
CA VAL A 88 -12.02 8.16 4.97
C VAL A 88 -11.51 7.23 3.88
N ARG A 89 -10.20 7.29 3.64
CA ARG A 89 -9.48 6.35 2.78
C ARG A 89 -8.40 5.69 3.62
N LEU A 90 -8.36 4.37 3.61
CA LEU A 90 -7.33 3.58 4.25
C LEU A 90 -6.66 2.67 3.24
N SER A 91 -5.35 2.52 3.37
CA SER A 91 -4.56 1.57 2.58
C SER A 91 -3.80 0.60 3.48
N PHE A 92 -3.63 -0.63 3.00
CA PHE A 92 -2.89 -1.71 3.66
C PHE A 92 -2.00 -2.41 2.65
N GLN A 93 -0.74 -2.63 3.00
CA GLN A 93 0.22 -3.40 2.21
C GLN A 93 1.22 -4.12 3.09
N ARG A 94 1.81 -5.20 2.58
CA ARG A 94 2.95 -5.85 3.24
C ARG A 94 4.17 -4.92 3.22
N ALA A 95 5.03 -5.04 4.21
CA ALA A 95 6.27 -4.27 4.27
C ALA A 95 7.43 -5.12 4.84
N PRO A 96 8.54 -5.30 4.09
CA PRO A 96 8.75 -4.73 2.75
C PRO A 96 7.78 -5.33 1.72
N ALA A 97 7.37 -4.51 0.76
CA ALA A 97 6.53 -4.99 -0.32
C ALA A 97 7.37 -5.80 -1.31
N GLY A 98 6.89 -7.01 -1.65
CA GLY A 98 7.43 -7.82 -2.73
C GLY A 98 6.84 -7.45 -4.09
N PRO A 99 7.48 -7.89 -5.20
CA PRO A 99 6.84 -7.83 -6.50
C PRO A 99 5.63 -8.76 -6.48
N THR A 100 4.48 -8.29 -6.96
CA THR A 100 3.18 -8.97 -6.92
C THR A 100 2.41 -8.95 -5.59
N ASP A 101 2.96 -8.36 -4.52
CA ASP A 101 2.20 -8.12 -3.30
C ASP A 101 1.00 -7.22 -3.56
N LEU A 102 -0.04 -7.41 -2.75
CA LEU A 102 -1.27 -6.66 -2.89
C LEU A 102 -1.21 -5.38 -2.05
N LEU A 103 -1.77 -4.30 -2.62
CA LEU A 103 -2.14 -3.09 -1.91
C LEU A 103 -3.66 -2.98 -1.93
N PHE A 104 -4.27 -3.01 -0.75
CA PHE A 104 -5.70 -2.77 -0.57
C PHE A 104 -5.95 -1.31 -0.24
N VAL A 105 -6.92 -0.71 -0.91
CA VAL A 105 -7.37 0.66 -0.64
C VAL A 105 -8.87 0.66 -0.43
N PHE A 106 -9.30 0.96 0.79
CA PHE A 106 -10.70 1.08 1.17
C PHE A 106 -11.11 2.56 1.19
N GLY A 107 -12.15 2.91 0.47
CA GLY A 107 -12.82 4.20 0.58
C GLY A 107 -14.15 4.02 1.30
N LEU A 108 -14.31 4.64 2.47
CA LEU A 108 -15.52 4.55 3.28
C LEU A 108 -16.26 5.88 3.24
N THR A 109 -17.56 5.85 2.93
CA THR A 109 -18.39 7.04 2.83
C THR A 109 -19.15 7.30 4.12
N GLY A 110 -19.46 8.56 4.42
CA GLY A 110 -20.25 8.92 5.60
C GLY A 110 -19.51 8.86 6.94
N VAL A 111 -18.23 8.48 6.95
CA VAL A 111 -17.44 8.40 8.18
C VAL A 111 -17.11 9.81 8.70
N ARG A 112 -17.37 10.04 9.98
CA ARG A 112 -17.08 11.29 10.68
C ARG A 112 -16.10 11.06 11.81
N GLU A 113 -15.23 12.03 12.07
CA GLU A 113 -14.20 11.97 13.11
C GLU A 113 -14.76 11.51 14.46
N GLY A 114 -14.16 10.47 15.03
CA GLY A 114 -14.47 9.94 16.35
C GLY A 114 -15.86 9.32 16.52
N ARG A 115 -16.62 9.13 15.45
CA ARG A 115 -17.97 8.57 15.50
C ARG A 115 -17.99 7.13 15.00
N PRO A 116 -18.70 6.23 15.66
CA PRO A 116 -19.02 4.91 15.11
C PRO A 116 -19.97 5.05 13.92
N ALA A 117 -19.98 4.05 13.05
CA ALA A 117 -20.91 3.97 11.93
C ALA A 117 -21.32 2.52 11.69
N HIS A 118 -22.48 2.34 11.08
CA HIS A 118 -23.06 1.05 10.71
C HIS A 118 -23.66 1.15 9.31
N GLU A 119 -23.61 0.04 8.58
CA GLU A 119 -24.24 -0.12 7.25
C GLU A 119 -23.87 1.01 6.27
N ILE A 120 -22.61 1.43 6.29
CA ILE A 120 -22.13 2.48 5.40
C ILE A 120 -21.54 1.91 4.11
N GLY A 121 -21.66 2.69 3.04
CA GLY A 121 -21.10 2.35 1.74
C GLY A 121 -19.58 2.38 1.73
N ALA A 122 -19.01 1.43 0.99
CA ALA A 122 -17.57 1.36 0.77
C ALA A 122 -17.24 1.02 -0.68
N ASN A 123 -16.09 1.49 -1.11
CA ASN A 123 -15.44 1.03 -2.33
C ASN A 123 -14.08 0.40 -1.99
N LEU A 124 -13.63 -0.47 -2.87
CA LEU A 124 -12.38 -1.19 -2.73
C LEU A 124 -11.59 -1.10 -4.03
N THR A 125 -10.31 -0.80 -3.89
CA THR A 125 -9.33 -0.95 -4.97
C THR A 125 -8.24 -1.91 -4.51
N ILE A 126 -7.87 -2.86 -5.37
CA ILE A 126 -6.76 -3.79 -5.16
C ILE A 126 -5.74 -3.55 -6.26
N ILE A 127 -4.50 -3.28 -5.88
CA ILE A 127 -3.39 -3.07 -6.79
C ILE A 127 -2.38 -4.19 -6.59
N VAL A 128 -2.02 -4.87 -7.68
CA VAL A 128 -0.93 -5.86 -7.67
C VAL A 128 0.38 -5.10 -7.90
N GLN A 129 1.20 -5.00 -6.87
CA GLN A 129 2.44 -4.24 -6.88
C GLN A 129 3.39 -4.71 -8.00
N GLY A 130 4.12 -3.77 -8.60
CA GLY A 130 5.05 -4.10 -9.69
C GLY A 130 4.41 -4.51 -11.01
N THR A 131 3.08 -4.42 -11.12
CA THR A 131 2.33 -4.69 -12.34
C THR A 131 1.37 -3.55 -12.67
N ASP A 132 0.72 -3.60 -13.82
CA ASP A 132 -0.37 -2.69 -14.21
C ASP A 132 -1.78 -3.22 -13.82
N ARG A 133 -1.84 -4.32 -13.06
CA ARG A 133 -3.11 -4.94 -12.64
C ARG A 133 -3.73 -4.20 -11.48
N ILE A 134 -4.86 -3.56 -11.73
CA ILE A 134 -5.66 -2.81 -10.75
C ILE A 134 -7.11 -3.28 -10.87
N PHE A 135 -7.72 -3.61 -9.75
CA PHE A 135 -9.13 -3.98 -9.66
C PHE A 135 -9.88 -2.96 -8.79
N GLY A 136 -11.04 -2.51 -9.25
CA GLY A 136 -11.84 -1.52 -8.55
C GLY A 136 -13.33 -1.87 -8.54
N THR A 137 -14.03 -1.58 -7.45
CA THR A 137 -15.46 -1.83 -7.32
C THR A 137 -16.34 -0.77 -7.99
N LEU A 138 -15.76 0.30 -8.52
CA LEU A 138 -16.47 1.38 -9.23
C LEU A 138 -17.76 1.82 -8.51
N GLY A 139 -17.61 2.62 -7.48
CA GLY A 139 -18.73 3.22 -6.70
C GLY A 139 -18.82 2.73 -5.27
N ASP A 140 -19.51 3.51 -4.46
CA ASP A 140 -19.53 3.37 -3.00
C ASP A 140 -20.57 2.36 -2.48
N SER A 141 -21.38 1.76 -3.36
CA SER A 141 -22.45 0.82 -3.00
C SER A 141 -22.13 -0.63 -3.32
N ARG A 142 -20.88 -0.94 -3.66
CA ARG A 142 -20.47 -2.31 -4.03
C ARG A 142 -19.99 -3.13 -2.85
N CYS A 143 -19.56 -2.44 -1.81
CA CYS A 143 -19.21 -3.03 -0.53
C CYS A 143 -19.99 -2.31 0.57
N THR A 144 -20.26 -3.03 1.66
CA THR A 144 -20.91 -2.51 2.87
C THR A 144 -19.97 -2.73 4.05
N VAL A 145 -19.83 -1.73 4.88
CA VAL A 145 -19.21 -1.85 6.20
C VAL A 145 -20.35 -2.03 7.22
N ASP A 146 -20.45 -3.21 7.80
CA ASP A 146 -21.47 -3.55 8.78
C ASP A 146 -21.30 -2.77 10.08
N SER A 147 -20.03 -2.62 10.52
CA SER A 147 -19.70 -1.88 11.72
C SER A 147 -18.34 -1.23 11.61
N LEU A 148 -18.28 0.00 12.13
CA LEU A 148 -17.06 0.79 12.22
C LEU A 148 -17.00 1.45 13.59
N THR A 149 -15.85 1.33 14.24
CA THR A 149 -15.53 2.03 15.50
C THR A 149 -14.26 2.83 15.36
N GLN A 150 -14.15 3.89 16.16
CA GLN A 150 -12.96 4.73 16.20
C GLN A 150 -12.53 4.95 17.64
N ARG A 151 -11.24 4.80 17.92
CA ARG A 151 -10.61 5.10 19.21
C ARG A 151 -9.48 6.10 18.97
N ARG A 152 -9.52 7.21 19.70
CA ARG A 152 -8.49 8.26 19.60
C ARG A 152 -7.13 7.71 20.02
N LEU A 153 -6.11 8.04 19.26
CA LEU A 153 -4.71 7.77 19.55
C LEU A 153 -4.06 8.95 20.29
N SER A 154 -2.82 8.81 20.72
CA SER A 154 -2.06 9.85 21.41
C SER A 154 -1.81 11.09 20.55
N GLN A 155 -1.63 10.90 19.26
CA GLN A 155 -1.44 11.99 18.31
C GLN A 155 -2.76 12.75 18.07
N ALA A 156 -2.67 14.07 17.93
CA ALA A 156 -3.84 14.90 17.66
C ALA A 156 -4.50 14.51 16.35
N LYS A 157 -5.84 14.37 16.36
CA LYS A 157 -6.65 14.02 15.19
C LYS A 157 -6.33 12.67 14.54
N SER A 158 -5.59 11.81 15.24
CA SER A 158 -5.31 10.44 14.81
C SER A 158 -6.20 9.45 15.56
N TYR A 159 -6.75 8.50 14.83
CA TYR A 159 -7.65 7.49 15.37
C TYR A 159 -7.26 6.10 14.87
N ARG A 160 -7.35 5.12 15.77
CA ARG A 160 -7.46 3.72 15.37
C ARG A 160 -8.89 3.51 14.88
N LEU A 161 -9.02 3.18 13.61
CA LEU A 161 -10.30 2.83 13.01
C LEU A 161 -10.34 1.32 12.81
N GLU A 162 -11.38 0.69 13.31
CA GLU A 162 -11.66 -0.72 13.11
C GLU A 162 -12.98 -0.87 12.35
N ALA A 163 -12.97 -1.70 11.31
CA ALA A 163 -14.14 -1.93 10.48
C ALA A 163 -14.22 -3.39 10.04
N ARG A 164 -15.45 -3.87 9.84
CA ARG A 164 -15.75 -5.14 9.21
C ARG A 164 -16.87 -4.98 8.19
N GLY A 165 -16.81 -5.79 7.13
CA GLY A 165 -17.78 -5.71 6.07
C GLY A 165 -17.55 -6.74 4.98
N PHE A 166 -18.25 -6.55 3.86
CA PHE A 166 -18.22 -7.45 2.71
C PHE A 166 -18.51 -6.69 1.42
N CYS A 167 -18.13 -7.28 0.29
CA CYS A 167 -18.53 -6.78 -1.02
C CYS A 167 -19.57 -7.72 -1.63
N THR A 168 -20.65 -7.16 -2.17
CA THR A 168 -21.71 -7.90 -2.87
C THR A 168 -21.40 -8.07 -4.35
N GLN A 169 -20.49 -7.26 -4.88
CA GLN A 169 -20.09 -7.28 -6.27
C GLN A 169 -18.56 -7.29 -6.38
N PRO A 170 -18.02 -7.93 -7.41
CA PRO A 170 -16.58 -7.99 -7.60
C PRO A 170 -16.00 -6.62 -7.99
N ALA A 171 -14.74 -6.43 -7.64
CA ALA A 171 -13.87 -5.41 -8.20
C ALA A 171 -13.42 -5.87 -9.59
N HIS A 172 -13.71 -5.10 -10.62
CA HIS A 172 -13.32 -5.41 -12.00
C HIS A 172 -11.95 -4.84 -12.33
N ALA A 173 -11.22 -5.50 -13.22
CA ALA A 173 -9.98 -4.97 -13.73
C ALA A 173 -10.21 -3.60 -14.40
N VAL A 174 -9.36 -2.62 -14.06
CA VAL A 174 -9.39 -1.28 -14.68
C VAL A 174 -8.90 -1.34 -16.12
N ARG A 175 -8.00 -2.29 -16.40
CA ARG A 175 -7.50 -2.59 -17.74
C ARG A 175 -7.47 -4.10 -17.94
N GLY A 176 -7.82 -4.55 -19.17
CA GLY A 176 -7.92 -5.97 -19.50
C GLY A 176 -9.13 -6.64 -18.85
N ASP A 177 -9.05 -7.95 -18.69
CA ASP A 177 -10.14 -8.79 -18.21
C ASP A 177 -9.86 -9.28 -16.78
N GLY A 178 -10.94 -9.68 -16.09
CA GLY A 178 -10.90 -10.29 -14.79
C GLY A 178 -11.62 -9.51 -13.73
N ALA A 179 -11.96 -10.21 -12.66
CA ALA A 179 -12.64 -9.64 -11.51
C ALA A 179 -12.21 -10.35 -10.23
N VAL A 180 -12.22 -9.63 -9.12
CA VAL A 180 -11.85 -10.10 -7.80
C VAL A 180 -12.97 -9.77 -6.84
N LEU A 181 -13.50 -10.78 -6.15
CA LEU A 181 -14.50 -10.61 -5.10
C LEU A 181 -13.83 -10.67 -3.73
N VAL A 182 -14.05 -9.65 -2.91
CA VAL A 182 -13.71 -9.66 -1.49
C VAL A 182 -14.99 -9.93 -0.71
N SER A 183 -15.29 -11.19 -0.46
CA SER A 183 -16.55 -11.63 0.15
C SER A 183 -16.66 -11.24 1.62
N ARG A 184 -15.54 -10.99 2.29
CA ARG A 184 -15.47 -10.51 3.67
C ARG A 184 -14.15 -9.79 3.88
N PHE A 185 -14.19 -8.74 4.68
CA PHE A 185 -13.00 -8.06 5.18
C PHE A 185 -13.20 -7.57 6.61
N GLU A 186 -12.09 -7.52 7.34
CA GLU A 186 -11.97 -6.94 8.68
C GLU A 186 -10.61 -6.26 8.77
N PHE A 187 -10.55 -5.07 9.31
CA PHE A 187 -9.27 -4.39 9.49
C PHE A 187 -9.27 -3.42 10.68
N ALA A 188 -8.07 -3.16 11.19
CA ALA A 188 -7.78 -2.07 12.09
C ALA A 188 -6.55 -1.31 11.60
N GLY A 189 -6.70 -0.01 11.40
CA GLY A 189 -5.64 0.85 10.88
C GLY A 189 -5.72 2.27 11.44
N VAL A 190 -4.71 3.09 11.12
CA VAL A 190 -4.69 4.50 11.51
C VAL A 190 -5.44 5.36 10.51
N VAL A 191 -6.18 6.33 11.00
CA VAL A 191 -6.77 7.41 10.20
C VAL A 191 -6.39 8.75 10.81
N ASN A 192 -5.87 9.64 9.98
CA ASN A 192 -5.55 11.00 10.34
C ASN A 192 -6.60 11.94 9.75
N TYR A 193 -7.23 12.73 10.61
CA TYR A 193 -8.16 13.76 10.19
C TYR A 193 -7.42 15.07 9.96
N ALA A 194 -7.79 15.79 8.89
CA ALA A 194 -7.23 17.12 8.65
C ALA A 194 -7.54 18.06 9.82
N PRO A 195 -6.64 19.00 10.16
CA PRO A 195 -6.96 20.08 11.08
C PRO A 195 -8.20 20.83 10.59
N ASP A 196 -9.04 21.29 11.53
CA ASP A 196 -10.16 22.15 11.16
C ASP A 196 -9.61 23.46 10.62
N THR A 197 -9.68 23.66 9.31
CA THR A 197 -9.35 24.93 8.65
C THR A 197 -10.45 26.00 8.86
N ALA A 198 -11.33 25.81 9.84
CA ALA A 198 -12.30 26.81 10.25
C ALA A 198 -11.61 27.87 11.13
N GLY A 199 -10.91 28.82 10.51
CA GLY A 199 -10.30 29.91 11.27
C GLY A 199 -9.36 30.84 10.51
N GLN A 200 -9.01 30.56 9.25
CA GLN A 200 -8.41 31.60 8.41
C GLN A 200 -9.51 32.44 7.75
N ALA A 201 -10.24 33.19 8.60
CA ALA A 201 -10.97 34.34 8.13
C ALA A 201 -9.95 35.29 7.51
N ALA A 202 -10.19 35.65 6.26
CA ALA A 202 -9.43 36.67 5.55
C ALA A 202 -9.23 37.90 6.45
N GLU A 203 -8.00 38.26 6.72
CA GLU A 203 -7.68 39.61 7.18
C GLU A 203 -8.16 40.57 6.08
N PRO A 204 -9.05 41.52 6.40
CA PRO A 204 -9.41 42.54 5.46
C PRO A 204 -8.17 43.43 5.28
N HIS A 205 -7.61 43.43 4.11
CA HIS A 205 -6.66 44.47 3.70
C HIS A 205 -7.38 45.80 3.74
N LEU A 206 -7.02 46.63 4.74
CA LEU A 206 -7.29 48.08 4.78
C LEU A 206 -6.31 48.80 3.87
#